data_c593c53b0cd92517dfc65a34c16f3f54
#
_entry.id   c593c53b0cd92517dfc65a34c16f3f54
#
_cell.length_a   1.000
_cell.length_b   1.000
_cell.length_c   1.000
_cell.angle_alpha   90.00
_cell.angle_beta   90.00
_cell.angle_gamma   90.00
#
_symmetry.space_group_name_H-M   'P 1'
#
loop_
_entity.id
_entity.type
_entity.pdbx_description
1 polymer ?
#
loop_
_entity_poly.entity_id
_entity_poly.type
_entity_poly.pdbx_seq_one_letter_code
_entity_poly.pdbx_strand_id
1 'polypeptide(L)'
;MIELVRCAAIVVLVGSVSVAEAQQKLPLVKVVATGGTIANTPSGRLHAGEVADAIPALKQVARLEVEEVIRVGSSSITVENWLTLARRINEILSREPEVTGIVVTHGSNTVEETGYFLSLTVKSDKPVVLTAAQRQFTTLSSDSPKNFLQAVRVAASDEARGKGALIVTNDVINAARDVTKNISYRLETYNSRDLGALGFVDDDRITFYRAPVRSHTTATPFDVQRVQKLPRVDIIYTYAGADGMLVDAAVTHGHAEGLVIAGFPTGSGTPAMDQAVKRVVTKGIPVVMTNRGGMGRVIDTRAGEERPLIWGDNLTPSKARILLMLALTTTRDPAELQRIFEKY
;
A
#
# COMPACT_ATOMS: atom_id res chain seq x y z
N MET A 1 45.48 -57.45 -62.26
CA MET A 1 44.27 -57.44 -61.43
C MET A 1 44.37 -56.21 -60.54
N ILE A 2 43.66 -55.23 -60.94
CA ILE A 2 43.67 -53.91 -60.27
C ILE A 2 42.30 -53.74 -59.57
N GLU A 3 42.28 -53.79 -58.25
CA GLU A 3 41.05 -53.51 -57.50
C GLU A 3 40.83 -52.03 -57.33
N LEU A 4 39.69 -51.57 -57.79
CA LEU A 4 39.23 -50.20 -57.59
C LEU A 4 38.58 -50.09 -56.21
N VAL A 5 39.21 -49.31 -55.35
CA VAL A 5 38.58 -48.84 -54.07
C VAL A 5 37.69 -47.68 -54.38
N ARG A 6 36.35 -47.83 -54.18
CA ARG A 6 35.39 -46.75 -54.25
C ARG A 6 35.31 -46.09 -52.89
N CYS A 7 35.83 -44.87 -52.76
CA CYS A 7 35.54 -43.96 -51.58
C CYS A 7 34.13 -43.36 -51.71
N ALA A 8 33.24 -43.76 -50.82
CA ALA A 8 31.96 -43.10 -50.67
C ALA A 8 32.17 -41.90 -49.79
N ALA A 9 31.97 -40.69 -50.33
CA ALA A 9 31.95 -39.45 -49.56
C ALA A 9 30.58 -39.27 -48.86
N ILE A 10 30.57 -39.36 -47.54
CA ILE A 10 29.40 -39.05 -46.73
C ILE A 10 29.35 -37.53 -46.57
N VAL A 11 28.40 -36.88 -47.23
CA VAL A 11 28.10 -35.47 -47.03
C VAL A 11 27.21 -35.39 -45.79
N VAL A 12 27.77 -34.94 -44.67
CA VAL A 12 27.01 -34.60 -43.46
C VAL A 12 26.43 -33.21 -43.66
N LEU A 13 25.13 -33.14 -43.97
CA LEU A 13 24.38 -31.86 -43.89
C LEU A 13 24.23 -31.47 -42.43
N VAL A 14 25.05 -30.55 -41.94
CA VAL A 14 24.85 -29.86 -40.67
C VAL A 14 23.75 -28.86 -40.91
N GLY A 15 22.51 -29.24 -40.61
CA GLY A 15 21.40 -28.32 -40.52
C GLY A 15 21.62 -27.33 -39.37
N SER A 16 21.99 -26.12 -39.72
CA SER A 16 21.95 -24.99 -38.75
C SER A 16 20.50 -24.75 -38.29
N VAL A 17 20.16 -25.36 -37.18
CA VAL A 17 18.94 -24.99 -36.46
C VAL A 17 19.21 -23.57 -35.91
N SER A 18 18.70 -22.57 -36.61
CA SER A 18 18.59 -21.20 -36.06
C SER A 18 17.63 -21.30 -34.89
N VAL A 19 18.16 -21.43 -33.69
CA VAL A 19 17.42 -21.13 -32.46
C VAL A 19 17.23 -19.64 -32.47
N ALA A 20 16.11 -19.18 -33.06
CA ALA A 20 15.60 -17.85 -32.78
C ALA A 20 15.25 -17.87 -31.28
N GLU A 21 16.17 -17.42 -30.42
CA GLU A 21 15.87 -17.05 -29.07
C GLU A 21 14.71 -16.05 -29.17
N ALA A 22 13.51 -16.47 -28.79
CA ALA A 22 12.37 -15.61 -28.64
C ALA A 22 12.77 -14.60 -27.54
N GLN A 23 13.25 -13.43 -27.94
CA GLN A 23 13.64 -12.37 -27.05
C GLN A 23 12.40 -12.01 -26.25
N GLN A 24 12.34 -12.52 -25.01
CA GLN A 24 11.17 -12.39 -24.16
C GLN A 24 10.92 -10.90 -23.99
N LYS A 25 9.79 -10.43 -24.51
CA LYS A 25 9.44 -9.01 -24.47
C LYS A 25 9.33 -8.59 -23.01
N LEU A 26 10.14 -7.62 -22.58
CA LEU A 26 10.12 -7.12 -21.21
C LEU A 26 8.70 -6.77 -20.76
N PRO A 27 8.31 -7.09 -19.51
CA PRO A 27 7.00 -6.78 -18.96
C PRO A 27 6.72 -5.28 -19.01
N LEU A 28 5.45 -4.92 -19.22
CA LEU A 28 5.02 -3.53 -19.18
C LEU A 28 4.60 -3.16 -17.75
N VAL A 29 5.30 -2.22 -17.15
CA VAL A 29 4.97 -1.66 -15.84
C VAL A 29 4.56 -0.20 -15.99
N LYS A 30 3.39 0.17 -15.50
CA LYS A 30 2.97 1.56 -15.44
C LYS A 30 3.39 2.20 -14.13
N VAL A 31 3.99 3.36 -14.23
CA VAL A 31 4.37 4.20 -13.09
C VAL A 31 3.34 5.29 -12.93
N VAL A 32 2.60 5.25 -11.83
CA VAL A 32 1.60 6.26 -11.47
C VAL A 32 2.19 7.12 -10.37
N ALA A 33 2.64 8.32 -10.72
CA ALA A 33 3.38 9.18 -9.81
C ALA A 33 2.47 10.13 -9.01
N THR A 34 2.79 10.28 -7.72
CA THR A 34 2.11 11.23 -6.83
C THR A 34 3.05 12.32 -6.29
N GLY A 35 4.34 12.28 -6.64
CA GLY A 35 5.38 13.17 -6.14
C GLY A 35 6.14 12.60 -4.94
N GLY A 36 6.53 13.47 -4.01
CA GLY A 36 7.25 13.06 -2.78
C GLY A 36 8.77 13.13 -2.88
N THR A 37 9.45 12.73 -1.81
CA THR A 37 10.91 12.82 -1.63
C THR A 37 11.68 12.03 -2.70
N ILE A 38 11.09 10.97 -3.20
CA ILE A 38 11.67 10.11 -4.26
C ILE A 38 12.01 10.89 -5.53
N ALA A 39 11.35 12.00 -5.79
CA ALA A 39 11.59 12.91 -6.92
C ALA A 39 12.18 14.26 -6.49
N ASN A 40 12.39 14.52 -5.19
CA ASN A 40 12.91 15.79 -4.72
C ASN A 40 14.42 15.88 -4.92
N THR A 41 14.88 17.08 -5.26
CA THR A 41 16.28 17.50 -5.31
C THR A 41 16.45 18.79 -4.50
N PRO A 42 17.66 19.23 -4.18
CA PRO A 42 17.90 20.54 -3.56
C PRO A 42 17.35 21.72 -4.36
N SER A 43 17.25 21.58 -5.69
CA SER A 43 16.76 22.62 -6.60
C SER A 43 15.26 22.54 -6.92
N GLY A 44 14.55 21.52 -6.42
CA GLY A 44 13.12 21.34 -6.68
C GLY A 44 12.71 19.88 -6.83
N ARG A 45 11.60 19.65 -7.51
CA ARG A 45 11.07 18.30 -7.75
C ARG A 45 11.12 17.97 -9.23
N LEU A 46 11.79 16.87 -9.55
CA LEU A 46 11.83 16.29 -10.90
C LEU A 46 10.45 15.77 -11.31
N HIS A 47 10.18 15.75 -12.61
CA HIS A 47 9.06 14.98 -13.15
C HIS A 47 9.35 13.48 -13.05
N ALA A 48 8.30 12.68 -12.94
CA ALA A 48 8.44 11.23 -12.76
C ALA A 48 9.18 10.57 -13.94
N GLY A 49 9.01 11.07 -15.15
CA GLY A 49 9.77 10.64 -16.34
C GLY A 49 11.27 10.92 -16.20
N GLU A 50 11.64 12.10 -15.72
CA GLU A 50 13.05 12.46 -15.48
C GLU A 50 13.69 11.55 -14.43
N VAL A 51 12.95 11.20 -13.37
CA VAL A 51 13.41 10.24 -12.35
C VAL A 51 13.65 8.87 -12.97
N ALA A 52 12.73 8.40 -13.81
CA ALA A 52 12.84 7.10 -14.48
C ALA A 52 14.03 7.08 -15.47
N ASP A 53 14.20 8.13 -16.27
CA ASP A 53 15.30 8.23 -17.24
C ASP A 53 16.68 8.33 -16.56
N ALA A 54 16.75 8.89 -15.38
CA ALA A 54 17.98 8.97 -14.58
C ALA A 54 18.43 7.62 -13.97
N ILE A 55 17.64 6.54 -14.15
CA ILE A 55 17.95 5.21 -13.63
C ILE A 55 18.01 4.19 -14.78
N PRO A 56 19.14 4.07 -15.51
CA PRO A 56 19.25 3.21 -16.70
C PRO A 56 18.90 1.74 -16.45
N ALA A 57 19.13 1.22 -15.24
CA ALA A 57 18.83 -0.15 -14.86
C ALA A 57 17.33 -0.51 -14.99
N LEU A 58 16.43 0.46 -14.91
CA LEU A 58 14.98 0.24 -15.10
C LEU A 58 14.68 -0.33 -16.49
N LYS A 59 15.38 0.14 -17.53
CA LYS A 59 15.19 -0.30 -18.92
C LYS A 59 15.62 -1.75 -19.18
N GLN A 60 16.36 -2.36 -18.23
CA GLN A 60 16.75 -3.77 -18.29
C GLN A 60 15.71 -4.68 -17.64
N VAL A 61 14.81 -4.13 -16.83
CA VAL A 61 13.82 -4.87 -16.03
C VAL A 61 12.44 -4.85 -16.66
N ALA A 62 12.01 -3.68 -17.16
CA ALA A 62 10.66 -3.50 -17.69
C ALA A 62 10.61 -2.40 -18.75
N ARG A 63 9.59 -2.45 -19.59
CA ARG A 63 9.14 -1.28 -20.35
C ARG A 63 8.30 -0.43 -19.41
N LEU A 64 8.64 0.86 -19.29
CA LEU A 64 7.95 1.76 -18.40
C LEU A 64 7.07 2.73 -19.19
N GLU A 65 5.86 2.92 -18.72
CA GLU A 65 5.00 4.05 -19.08
C GLU A 65 4.74 4.86 -17.81
N VAL A 66 5.04 6.14 -17.84
CA VAL A 66 5.03 7.03 -16.68
C VAL A 66 3.92 8.05 -16.80
N GLU A 67 3.07 8.15 -15.78
CA GLU A 67 1.97 9.12 -15.69
C GLU A 67 2.03 9.85 -14.33
N GLU A 68 2.03 11.18 -14.34
CA GLU A 68 1.87 11.99 -13.12
C GLU A 68 0.39 12.27 -12.88
N VAL A 69 -0.23 11.53 -11.95
CA VAL A 69 -1.64 11.71 -11.58
C VAL A 69 -1.80 12.78 -10.50
N ILE A 70 -0.82 12.89 -9.63
CA ILE A 70 -0.76 13.85 -8.52
C ILE A 70 0.69 14.34 -8.41
N ARG A 71 0.89 15.62 -8.02
CA ARG A 71 2.24 16.17 -7.85
C ARG A 71 2.36 16.99 -6.58
N VAL A 72 2.25 16.32 -5.42
CA VAL A 72 2.30 16.97 -4.11
C VAL A 72 3.28 16.28 -3.16
N GLY A 73 3.64 16.93 -2.07
CA GLY A 73 4.27 16.25 -0.94
C GLY A 73 3.26 15.35 -0.25
N SER A 74 3.71 14.23 0.32
CA SER A 74 2.77 13.28 0.94
C SER A 74 1.98 13.84 2.13
N SER A 75 2.48 14.87 2.80
CA SER A 75 1.73 15.61 3.83
C SER A 75 0.54 16.41 3.27
N SER A 76 0.49 16.61 1.96
CA SER A 76 -0.59 17.32 1.25
C SER A 76 -1.52 16.37 0.49
N ILE A 77 -1.33 15.06 0.62
CA ILE A 77 -2.27 14.07 0.05
C ILE A 77 -3.61 14.17 0.80
N THR A 78 -4.68 14.22 0.03
CA THR A 78 -6.06 14.28 0.54
C THR A 78 -6.81 12.99 0.25
N VAL A 79 -7.99 12.85 0.83
CA VAL A 79 -8.91 11.72 0.57
C VAL A 79 -9.37 11.71 -0.89
N GLU A 80 -9.58 12.88 -1.50
CA GLU A 80 -9.92 13.04 -2.91
C GLU A 80 -8.77 12.56 -3.82
N ASN A 81 -7.53 12.80 -3.41
CA ASN A 81 -6.36 12.25 -4.10
C ASN A 81 -6.36 10.72 -4.08
N TRP A 82 -6.72 10.08 -2.97
CA TRP A 82 -6.83 8.63 -2.90
C TRP A 82 -7.91 8.09 -3.84
N LEU A 83 -9.08 8.74 -3.90
CA LEU A 83 -10.15 8.35 -4.81
C LEU A 83 -9.70 8.47 -6.28
N THR A 84 -9.05 9.58 -6.64
CA THR A 84 -8.50 9.80 -7.98
C THR A 84 -7.48 8.72 -8.35
N LEU A 85 -6.55 8.44 -7.47
CA LEU A 85 -5.51 7.45 -7.67
C LEU A 85 -6.08 6.03 -7.84
N ALA A 86 -6.99 5.62 -6.95
CA ALA A 86 -7.60 4.29 -7.02
C ALA A 86 -8.43 4.10 -8.29
N ARG A 87 -9.19 5.10 -8.72
CA ARG A 87 -9.95 5.06 -9.96
C ARG A 87 -9.04 4.92 -11.17
N ARG A 88 -7.96 5.73 -11.23
CA ARG A 88 -7.01 5.67 -12.35
C ARG A 88 -6.31 4.31 -12.42
N ILE A 89 -5.87 3.77 -11.29
CA ILE A 89 -5.24 2.43 -11.24
C ILE A 89 -6.24 1.36 -11.69
N ASN A 90 -7.48 1.38 -11.21
CA ASN A 90 -8.51 0.42 -11.64
C ASN A 90 -8.83 0.55 -13.13
N GLU A 91 -8.87 1.77 -13.67
CA GLU A 91 -9.05 2.01 -15.10
C GLU A 91 -7.92 1.39 -15.93
N ILE A 92 -6.66 1.67 -15.57
CA ILE A 92 -5.50 1.08 -16.24
C ILE A 92 -5.59 -0.45 -16.22
N LEU A 93 -5.74 -1.04 -15.04
CA LEU A 93 -5.71 -2.49 -14.87
C LEU A 93 -6.87 -3.22 -15.55
N SER A 94 -8.00 -2.54 -15.76
CA SER A 94 -9.16 -3.11 -16.45
C SER A 94 -9.10 -2.95 -17.97
N ARG A 95 -8.51 -1.87 -18.48
CA ARG A 95 -8.50 -1.55 -19.92
C ARG A 95 -7.23 -1.96 -20.65
N GLU A 96 -6.14 -2.19 -19.92
CA GLU A 96 -4.83 -2.45 -20.47
C GLU A 96 -4.33 -3.84 -19.99
N PRO A 97 -4.76 -4.93 -20.64
CA PRO A 97 -4.44 -6.28 -20.21
C PRO A 97 -2.93 -6.60 -20.28
N GLU A 98 -2.18 -5.92 -21.14
CA GLU A 98 -0.74 -6.08 -21.31
C GLU A 98 0.08 -5.50 -20.15
N VAL A 99 -0.49 -4.62 -19.33
CA VAL A 99 0.16 -4.09 -18.13
C VAL A 99 0.33 -5.22 -17.11
N THR A 100 1.57 -5.53 -16.75
CA THR A 100 1.92 -6.58 -15.79
C THR A 100 1.66 -6.12 -14.35
N GLY A 101 2.00 -4.87 -14.03
CA GLY A 101 1.80 -4.30 -12.70
C GLY A 101 1.93 -2.77 -12.69
N ILE A 102 1.59 -2.20 -11.55
CA ILE A 102 1.64 -0.76 -11.29
C ILE A 102 2.71 -0.46 -10.24
N VAL A 103 3.50 0.58 -10.48
CA VAL A 103 4.33 1.20 -9.43
C VAL A 103 3.73 2.57 -9.10
N VAL A 104 3.50 2.83 -7.82
CA VAL A 104 3.12 4.16 -7.32
C VAL A 104 4.31 4.80 -6.63
N THR A 105 4.90 5.82 -7.24
CA THR A 105 5.92 6.62 -6.55
C THR A 105 5.25 7.63 -5.63
N HIS A 106 5.65 7.66 -4.37
CA HIS A 106 4.95 8.40 -3.31
C HIS A 106 5.93 9.09 -2.35
N GLY A 107 5.44 10.01 -1.56
CA GLY A 107 6.21 10.58 -0.45
C GLY A 107 6.08 9.73 0.83
N SER A 108 7.16 9.72 1.61
CA SER A 108 7.34 8.76 2.70
C SER A 108 6.38 8.93 3.89
N ASN A 109 5.74 10.10 4.10
CA ASN A 109 4.96 10.33 5.32
C ASN A 109 3.61 9.60 5.35
N THR A 110 2.95 9.42 4.20
CA THR A 110 1.60 8.83 4.12
C THR A 110 1.50 7.69 3.11
N VAL A 111 2.62 7.16 2.62
CA VAL A 111 2.61 6.02 1.68
C VAL A 111 1.91 4.79 2.26
N GLU A 112 2.03 4.55 3.57
CA GLU A 112 1.37 3.43 4.24
C GLU A 112 -0.16 3.56 4.26
N GLU A 113 -0.66 4.78 4.39
CA GLU A 113 -2.09 5.09 4.34
C GLU A 113 -2.63 4.92 2.92
N THR A 114 -1.95 5.53 1.93
CA THR A 114 -2.28 5.37 0.51
C THR A 114 -2.23 3.89 0.09
N GLY A 115 -1.20 3.16 0.52
CA GLY A 115 -1.05 1.74 0.23
C GLY A 115 -2.20 0.90 0.79
N TYR A 116 -2.61 1.14 2.03
CA TYR A 116 -3.74 0.42 2.61
C TYR A 116 -5.06 0.77 1.92
N PHE A 117 -5.28 2.05 1.60
CA PHE A 117 -6.43 2.46 0.81
C PHE A 117 -6.50 1.72 -0.53
N LEU A 118 -5.40 1.64 -1.27
CA LEU A 118 -5.31 0.90 -2.53
C LEU A 118 -5.49 -0.60 -2.33
N SER A 119 -4.97 -1.17 -1.25
CA SER A 119 -5.17 -2.58 -0.89
C SER A 119 -6.65 -2.95 -0.70
N LEU A 120 -7.46 -1.98 -0.27
CA LEU A 120 -8.90 -2.16 -0.08
C LEU A 120 -9.74 -1.85 -1.33
N THR A 121 -9.24 -1.04 -2.27
CA THR A 121 -10.07 -0.45 -3.34
C THR A 121 -9.66 -0.83 -4.76
N VAL A 122 -8.48 -1.39 -4.96
CA VAL A 122 -8.06 -1.93 -6.27
C VAL A 122 -8.81 -3.24 -6.55
N LYS A 123 -9.29 -3.40 -7.80
CA LYS A 123 -10.08 -4.56 -8.24
C LYS A 123 -9.31 -5.42 -9.25
N SER A 124 -8.08 -5.73 -8.91
CA SER A 124 -7.19 -6.58 -9.72
C SER A 124 -6.29 -7.43 -8.83
N ASP A 125 -5.86 -8.58 -9.34
CA ASP A 125 -4.82 -9.42 -8.75
C ASP A 125 -3.40 -9.04 -9.21
N LYS A 126 -3.29 -8.16 -10.22
CA LYS A 126 -1.99 -7.66 -10.70
C LYS A 126 -1.28 -6.86 -9.60
N PRO A 127 0.06 -6.92 -9.53
CA PRO A 127 0.82 -6.21 -8.51
C PRO A 127 0.58 -4.69 -8.53
N VAL A 128 0.30 -4.12 -7.37
CA VAL A 128 0.32 -2.67 -7.14
C VAL A 128 1.35 -2.40 -6.05
N VAL A 129 2.48 -1.83 -6.46
CA VAL A 129 3.66 -1.64 -5.61
C VAL A 129 3.89 -0.16 -5.36
N LEU A 130 3.80 0.25 -4.11
CA LEU A 130 4.14 1.61 -3.71
C LEU A 130 5.60 1.67 -3.27
N THR A 131 6.26 2.79 -3.56
CA THR A 131 7.61 3.07 -3.08
C THR A 131 7.80 4.53 -2.73
N ALA A 132 8.73 4.78 -1.83
CA ALA A 132 9.08 6.10 -1.34
C ALA A 132 10.58 6.17 -1.03
N ALA A 133 11.09 7.35 -0.74
CA ALA A 133 12.47 7.52 -0.31
C ALA A 133 12.55 8.40 0.95
N GLN A 134 13.55 8.13 1.79
CA GLN A 134 13.88 8.96 2.94
C GLN A 134 14.82 10.10 2.56
N ARG A 135 15.70 9.88 1.61
CA ARG A 135 16.67 10.85 1.13
C ARG A 135 16.27 11.39 -0.23
N GLN A 136 16.58 12.67 -0.49
CA GLN A 136 16.30 13.28 -1.78
C GLN A 136 17.10 12.61 -2.90
N PHE A 137 16.56 12.62 -4.11
CA PHE A 137 17.05 11.85 -5.26
C PHE A 137 18.55 12.03 -5.54
N THR A 138 19.04 13.26 -5.49
CA THR A 138 20.43 13.60 -5.85
C THR A 138 21.39 13.69 -4.65
N THR A 139 20.95 13.36 -3.44
CA THR A 139 21.83 13.43 -2.26
C THR A 139 22.69 12.18 -2.15
N LEU A 140 23.83 12.34 -1.45
CA LEU A 140 24.73 11.22 -1.18
C LEU A 140 23.99 10.07 -0.47
N SER A 141 24.22 8.85 -0.94
CA SER A 141 23.54 7.64 -0.46
C SER A 141 22.01 7.72 -0.50
N SER A 142 21.44 8.39 -1.53
CA SER A 142 20.01 8.38 -1.76
C SER A 142 19.49 6.95 -1.93
N ASP A 143 18.40 6.62 -1.23
CA ASP A 143 17.69 5.36 -1.35
C ASP A 143 16.69 5.36 -2.52
N SER A 144 16.43 6.53 -3.12
CA SER A 144 15.42 6.71 -4.16
C SER A 144 15.65 5.83 -5.40
N PRO A 145 16.83 5.81 -6.05
CA PRO A 145 17.04 5.00 -7.26
C PRO A 145 16.87 3.50 -7.01
N LYS A 146 17.42 2.99 -5.90
CA LYS A 146 17.34 1.56 -5.56
C LYS A 146 15.90 1.17 -5.22
N ASN A 147 15.20 1.94 -4.39
CA ASN A 147 13.82 1.69 -4.02
C ASN A 147 12.90 1.67 -5.26
N PHE A 148 13.10 2.61 -6.20
CA PHE A 148 12.31 2.63 -7.43
C PHE A 148 12.59 1.40 -8.31
N LEU A 149 13.86 1.06 -8.52
CA LEU A 149 14.25 -0.13 -9.28
C LEU A 149 13.62 -1.39 -8.70
N GLN A 150 13.68 -1.56 -7.39
CA GLN A 150 13.11 -2.73 -6.72
C GLN A 150 11.59 -2.77 -6.79
N ALA A 151 10.92 -1.63 -6.65
CA ALA A 151 9.49 -1.56 -6.84
C ALA A 151 9.07 -1.99 -8.25
N VAL A 152 9.82 -1.58 -9.28
CA VAL A 152 9.59 -2.01 -10.67
C VAL A 152 9.85 -3.50 -10.83
N ARG A 153 10.93 -4.06 -10.26
CA ARG A 153 11.19 -5.50 -10.28
C ARG A 153 10.03 -6.29 -9.69
N VAL A 154 9.52 -5.87 -8.52
CA VAL A 154 8.39 -6.54 -7.86
C VAL A 154 7.11 -6.39 -8.67
N ALA A 155 6.82 -5.20 -9.23
CA ALA A 155 5.64 -4.98 -10.06
C ALA A 155 5.67 -5.77 -11.39
N ALA A 156 6.86 -6.11 -11.87
CA ALA A 156 7.09 -6.93 -13.07
C ALA A 156 7.02 -8.44 -12.80
N SER A 157 7.00 -8.86 -11.52
CA SER A 157 7.07 -10.28 -11.13
C SER A 157 5.69 -10.90 -10.95
N ASP A 158 5.50 -12.08 -11.54
CA ASP A 158 4.30 -12.89 -11.32
C ASP A 158 4.18 -13.37 -9.86
N GLU A 159 5.28 -13.51 -9.13
CA GLU A 159 5.26 -13.88 -7.72
C GLU A 159 4.53 -12.85 -6.82
N ALA A 160 4.45 -11.60 -7.26
CA ALA A 160 3.74 -10.54 -6.55
C ALA A 160 2.22 -10.51 -6.80
N ARG A 161 1.72 -11.31 -7.77
CA ARG A 161 0.28 -11.38 -8.06
C ARG A 161 -0.51 -11.91 -6.86
N GLY A 162 -1.69 -11.36 -6.66
CA GLY A 162 -2.61 -11.79 -5.61
C GLY A 162 -2.11 -11.52 -4.18
N LYS A 163 -1.12 -10.62 -3.99
CA LYS A 163 -0.59 -10.27 -2.66
C LYS A 163 -1.07 -8.90 -2.14
N GLY A 164 -2.10 -8.32 -2.77
CA GLY A 164 -2.60 -7.00 -2.39
C GLY A 164 -1.68 -5.86 -2.83
N ALA A 165 -1.89 -4.68 -2.27
CA ALA A 165 -0.94 -3.59 -2.44
C ALA A 165 0.29 -3.82 -1.55
N LEU A 166 1.47 -3.61 -2.13
CA LEU A 166 2.76 -3.83 -1.49
C LEU A 166 3.50 -2.50 -1.30
N ILE A 167 4.31 -2.40 -0.25
CA ILE A 167 5.28 -1.31 -0.09
C ILE A 167 6.67 -1.92 -0.13
N VAL A 168 7.47 -1.44 -1.10
CA VAL A 168 8.83 -1.92 -1.34
C VAL A 168 9.80 -0.77 -1.12
N THR A 169 10.63 -0.89 -0.11
CA THR A 169 11.68 0.07 0.24
C THR A 169 12.81 -0.66 0.96
N ASN A 170 14.04 -0.21 0.76
CA ASN A 170 15.22 -0.74 1.47
C ASN A 170 15.30 -2.28 1.40
N ASP A 171 15.12 -2.83 0.21
CA ASP A 171 15.17 -4.26 -0.14
C ASP A 171 14.05 -5.13 0.47
N VAL A 172 13.10 -4.53 1.20
CA VAL A 172 12.04 -5.25 1.93
C VAL A 172 10.69 -5.10 1.25
N ILE A 173 9.98 -6.22 1.10
CA ILE A 173 8.61 -6.27 0.58
C ILE A 173 7.63 -6.40 1.76
N ASN A 174 6.79 -5.41 1.95
CA ASN A 174 5.80 -5.38 3.01
C ASN A 174 4.37 -5.36 2.44
N ALA A 175 3.42 -5.99 3.16
CA ALA A 175 2.00 -5.77 2.91
C ALA A 175 1.61 -4.34 3.34
N ALA A 176 0.89 -3.61 2.48
CA ALA A 176 0.47 -2.25 2.80
C ALA A 176 -0.43 -2.16 4.04
N ARG A 177 -1.19 -3.24 4.35
CA ARG A 177 -1.99 -3.34 5.57
C ARG A 177 -1.13 -3.29 6.84
N ASP A 178 0.03 -3.94 6.81
CA ASP A 178 0.78 -4.26 8.03
C ASP A 178 1.94 -3.29 8.30
N VAL A 179 2.51 -2.75 7.23
CA VAL A 179 3.70 -1.88 7.30
C VAL A 179 3.38 -0.51 7.91
N THR A 180 4.32 0.02 8.66
CA THR A 180 4.24 1.38 9.25
C THR A 180 5.61 2.06 9.18
N LYS A 181 5.60 3.38 8.97
CA LYS A 181 6.80 4.21 9.11
C LYS A 181 7.10 4.45 10.59
N ASN A 182 8.06 3.72 11.14
CA ASN A 182 8.37 3.74 12.57
C ASN A 182 9.54 4.65 12.95
N ILE A 183 10.37 5.02 11.97
CA ILE A 183 11.60 5.78 12.22
C ILE A 183 11.59 7.04 11.37
N SER A 184 12.02 8.15 11.96
CA SER A 184 11.92 9.47 11.33
C SER A 184 12.77 9.63 10.08
N TYR A 185 14.02 9.11 10.07
CA TYR A 185 14.98 9.44 9.00
C TYR A 185 15.83 8.27 8.48
N ARG A 186 16.06 7.21 9.26
CA ARG A 186 16.85 6.05 8.82
C ARG A 186 16.16 5.28 7.71
N LEU A 187 16.90 4.55 6.87
CA LEU A 187 16.38 3.87 5.68
C LEU A 187 15.48 2.67 6.01
N GLU A 188 15.79 1.97 7.12
CA GLU A 188 14.99 0.85 7.63
C GLU A 188 13.67 1.29 8.32
N THR A 189 13.11 2.41 7.90
CA THR A 189 11.99 3.06 8.57
C THR A 189 10.65 2.33 8.43
N TYR A 190 10.49 1.53 7.36
CA TYR A 190 9.27 0.80 7.09
C TYR A 190 9.40 -0.64 7.54
N ASN A 191 8.55 -1.05 8.47
CA ASN A 191 8.47 -2.45 8.89
C ASN A 191 7.04 -2.85 9.24
N SER A 192 6.75 -4.14 9.10
CA SER A 192 5.44 -4.72 9.40
C SER A 192 5.31 -5.15 10.86
N ARG A 193 6.02 -4.48 11.74
CA ARG A 193 5.96 -4.66 13.20
C ARG A 193 6.05 -6.14 13.61
N ASP A 194 5.11 -6.62 14.41
CA ASP A 194 4.99 -8.01 14.89
C ASP A 194 4.65 -9.04 13.80
N LEU A 195 4.15 -8.62 12.64
CA LEU A 195 3.79 -9.53 11.55
C LEU A 195 4.96 -9.84 10.60
N GLY A 196 5.92 -8.92 10.47
CA GLY A 196 7.13 -9.07 9.64
C GLY A 196 6.90 -8.90 8.14
N ALA A 197 8.00 -8.82 7.39
CA ALA A 197 8.00 -8.67 5.95
C ALA A 197 7.37 -9.87 5.22
N LEU A 198 6.84 -9.64 4.02
CA LEU A 198 6.40 -10.72 3.13
C LEU A 198 7.58 -11.37 2.40
N GLY A 199 8.61 -10.60 2.09
CA GLY A 199 9.76 -11.07 1.33
C GLY A 199 10.82 -9.99 1.15
N PHE A 200 11.78 -10.28 0.29
CA PHE A 200 12.93 -9.43 0.03
C PHE A 200 13.25 -9.36 -1.47
N VAL A 201 13.95 -8.30 -1.86
CA VAL A 201 14.43 -8.08 -3.24
C VAL A 201 15.94 -8.06 -3.19
N ASP A 202 16.54 -9.23 -3.38
CA ASP A 202 17.99 -9.36 -3.51
C ASP A 202 18.45 -9.02 -4.93
N ASP A 203 19.75 -8.88 -5.16
CA ASP A 203 20.25 -8.49 -6.48
C ASP A 203 19.95 -9.57 -7.56
N ASP A 204 20.00 -10.85 -7.18
CA ASP A 204 19.78 -11.98 -8.07
C ASP A 204 18.29 -12.34 -8.23
N ARG A 205 17.45 -12.15 -7.18
CA ARG A 205 16.05 -12.59 -7.20
C ARG A 205 15.14 -11.81 -6.26
N ILE A 206 13.83 -11.99 -6.48
CA ILE A 206 12.77 -11.62 -5.55
C ILE A 206 12.35 -12.89 -4.82
N THR A 207 12.13 -12.80 -3.51
CA THR A 207 11.69 -13.97 -2.74
C THR A 207 10.56 -13.58 -1.79
N PHE A 208 9.43 -14.26 -1.89
CA PHE A 208 8.33 -14.17 -0.94
C PHE A 208 8.36 -15.36 0.01
N TYR A 209 8.44 -15.11 1.29
CA TYR A 209 8.37 -16.13 2.35
C TYR A 209 6.99 -16.21 2.99
N ARG A 210 6.14 -15.20 2.78
CA ARG A 210 4.79 -15.11 3.33
C ARG A 210 3.81 -14.49 2.32
N ALA A 211 2.53 -14.68 2.60
CA ALA A 211 1.45 -14.00 1.88
C ALA A 211 0.49 -13.34 2.88
N PRO A 212 -0.20 -12.26 2.51
CA PRO A 212 -1.26 -11.69 3.33
C PRO A 212 -2.39 -12.69 3.55
N VAL A 213 -2.86 -12.81 4.80
CA VAL A 213 -4.00 -13.67 5.16
C VAL A 213 -5.32 -12.89 5.11
N ARG A 214 -5.26 -11.58 5.40
CA ARG A 214 -6.46 -10.72 5.40
C ARG A 214 -6.92 -10.44 3.97
N SER A 215 -8.22 -10.36 3.78
CA SER A 215 -8.82 -10.07 2.47
C SER A 215 -8.40 -8.69 1.94
N HIS A 216 -8.11 -8.62 0.65
CA HIS A 216 -7.65 -7.40 -0.03
C HIS A 216 -8.11 -7.36 -1.48
N THR A 217 -7.89 -6.29 -2.17
CA THR A 217 -8.13 -6.05 -3.61
C THR A 217 -9.45 -6.63 -4.13
N THR A 218 -9.43 -7.68 -4.94
CA THR A 218 -10.62 -8.29 -5.53
C THR A 218 -11.56 -8.92 -4.50
N ALA A 219 -11.06 -9.28 -3.31
CA ALA A 219 -11.84 -9.88 -2.24
C ALA A 219 -12.51 -8.86 -1.29
N THR A 220 -12.43 -7.56 -1.59
CA THR A 220 -13.11 -6.51 -0.82
C THR A 220 -14.38 -6.03 -1.53
N PRO A 221 -15.42 -5.56 -0.80
CA PRO A 221 -16.63 -5.00 -1.40
C PRO A 221 -16.48 -3.52 -1.80
N PHE A 222 -15.39 -2.85 -1.41
CA PHE A 222 -15.26 -1.39 -1.54
C PHE A 222 -14.98 -1.00 -2.98
N ASP A 223 -16.02 -0.55 -3.68
CA ASP A 223 -15.93 0.02 -5.03
C ASP A 223 -15.99 1.54 -4.95
N VAL A 224 -14.89 2.20 -5.30
CA VAL A 224 -14.78 3.67 -5.26
C VAL A 224 -15.12 4.36 -6.59
N GLN A 225 -15.52 3.63 -7.62
CA GLN A 225 -15.83 4.22 -8.93
C GLN A 225 -16.97 5.24 -8.85
N ARG A 226 -17.96 4.98 -8.01
CA ARG A 226 -19.15 5.83 -7.83
C ARG A 226 -19.13 6.68 -6.55
N VAL A 227 -18.11 6.52 -5.71
CA VAL A 227 -18.00 7.26 -4.44
C VAL A 227 -17.51 8.67 -4.73
N GLN A 228 -18.35 9.67 -4.61
CA GLN A 228 -17.95 11.07 -4.83
C GLN A 228 -17.13 11.62 -3.66
N LYS A 229 -17.50 11.28 -2.43
CA LYS A 229 -16.87 11.74 -1.19
C LYS A 229 -16.93 10.62 -0.15
N LEU A 230 -15.86 10.43 0.60
CA LEU A 230 -15.86 9.55 1.75
C LEU A 230 -16.37 10.26 3.00
N PRO A 231 -17.05 9.55 3.92
CA PRO A 231 -17.47 10.09 5.21
C PRO A 231 -16.28 10.61 6.00
N ARG A 232 -16.49 11.70 6.74
CA ARG A 232 -15.46 12.26 7.63
C ARG A 232 -15.27 11.36 8.85
N VAL A 233 -14.05 10.88 9.07
CA VAL A 233 -13.64 10.13 10.25
C VAL A 233 -12.42 10.82 10.86
N ASP A 234 -12.50 11.18 12.12
CA ASP A 234 -11.40 11.83 12.84
C ASP A 234 -10.75 10.86 13.84
N ILE A 235 -9.45 11.06 14.09
CA ILE A 235 -8.67 10.28 15.06
C ILE A 235 -8.48 11.13 16.32
N ILE A 236 -8.85 10.58 17.49
CA ILE A 236 -8.65 11.22 18.77
C ILE A 236 -7.63 10.44 19.58
N TYR A 237 -6.56 11.12 19.97
CA TYR A 237 -5.45 10.50 20.70
C TYR A 237 -5.69 10.54 22.22
N THR A 238 -5.56 9.39 22.88
CA THR A 238 -5.68 9.28 24.35
C THR A 238 -4.34 9.55 25.02
N TYR A 239 -4.35 10.30 26.11
CA TYR A 239 -3.19 10.61 26.95
C TYR A 239 -3.64 10.73 28.42
N ALA A 240 -2.67 10.80 29.34
CA ALA A 240 -3.00 10.98 30.76
C ALA A 240 -3.71 12.32 30.99
N GLY A 241 -4.87 12.29 31.62
CA GLY A 241 -5.69 13.49 31.87
C GLY A 241 -6.56 13.92 30.67
N ALA A 242 -6.64 13.14 29.58
CA ALA A 242 -7.59 13.42 28.50
C ALA A 242 -9.04 13.45 29.03
N ASP A 243 -9.76 14.55 28.78
CA ASP A 243 -11.07 14.83 29.38
C ASP A 243 -12.27 14.46 28.46
N GLY A 244 -12.01 14.08 27.22
CA GLY A 244 -13.03 13.74 26.23
C GLY A 244 -13.60 14.94 25.46
N MET A 245 -13.17 16.16 25.74
CA MET A 245 -13.65 17.36 25.03
C MET A 245 -13.44 17.26 23.52
N LEU A 246 -12.30 16.72 23.06
CA LEU A 246 -12.01 16.54 21.64
C LEU A 246 -12.94 15.51 20.99
N VAL A 247 -13.41 14.51 21.72
CA VAL A 247 -14.39 13.52 21.22
C VAL A 247 -15.72 14.22 20.91
N ASP A 248 -16.22 15.01 21.84
CA ASP A 248 -17.45 15.78 21.64
C ASP A 248 -17.28 16.83 20.53
N ALA A 249 -16.17 17.56 20.50
CA ALA A 249 -15.89 18.61 19.50
C ALA A 249 -15.79 18.05 18.07
N ALA A 250 -15.19 16.89 17.88
CA ALA A 250 -15.10 16.26 16.57
C ALA A 250 -16.49 16.01 15.95
N VAL A 251 -17.48 15.66 16.75
CA VAL A 251 -18.86 15.44 16.29
C VAL A 251 -19.63 16.74 16.19
N THR A 252 -19.58 17.60 17.22
CA THR A 252 -20.44 18.80 17.29
C THR A 252 -19.97 19.93 16.38
N HIS A 253 -18.67 20.13 16.23
CA HIS A 253 -18.07 21.19 15.42
C HIS A 253 -17.41 20.63 14.14
N GLY A 254 -16.77 19.46 14.26
CA GLY A 254 -16.11 18.81 13.12
C GLY A 254 -17.07 18.09 12.19
N HIS A 255 -18.30 17.79 12.63
CA HIS A 255 -19.28 17.00 11.89
C HIS A 255 -18.73 15.62 11.47
N ALA A 256 -17.91 14.99 12.33
CA ALA A 256 -17.40 13.67 12.10
C ALA A 256 -18.54 12.64 12.04
N GLU A 257 -18.52 11.79 11.03
CA GLU A 257 -19.48 10.72 10.80
C GLU A 257 -19.03 9.38 11.43
N GLY A 258 -17.80 9.32 11.89
CA GLY A 258 -17.20 8.24 12.64
C GLY A 258 -15.95 8.71 13.38
N LEU A 259 -15.55 8.00 14.41
CA LEU A 259 -14.36 8.32 15.18
C LEU A 259 -13.47 7.09 15.33
N VAL A 260 -12.16 7.33 15.39
CA VAL A 260 -11.15 6.37 15.81
C VAL A 260 -10.49 6.88 17.06
N ILE A 261 -10.53 6.11 18.14
CA ILE A 261 -9.85 6.42 19.38
C ILE A 261 -8.51 5.70 19.39
N ALA A 262 -7.42 6.45 19.34
CA ALA A 262 -6.06 5.94 19.59
C ALA A 262 -5.89 5.79 21.12
N GLY A 263 -6.38 4.65 21.64
CA GLY A 263 -6.46 4.35 23.06
C GLY A 263 -5.15 3.92 23.69
N PHE A 264 -5.17 3.63 24.97
CA PHE A 264 -4.07 2.93 25.64
C PHE A 264 -3.85 1.54 24.99
N PRO A 265 -2.76 0.82 25.25
CA PRO A 265 -2.43 -0.41 24.52
C PRO A 265 -3.53 -1.47 24.43
N THR A 266 -4.39 -1.57 25.43
CA THR A 266 -5.56 -2.48 25.40
C THR A 266 -6.75 -1.94 24.59
N GLY A 267 -6.69 -0.69 24.11
CA GLY A 267 -7.79 -0.01 23.42
C GLY A 267 -8.68 0.82 24.35
N SER A 268 -8.35 0.98 25.63
CA SER A 268 -9.13 1.77 26.58
C SER A 268 -8.83 3.27 26.50
N GLY A 269 -9.75 4.10 27.00
CA GLY A 269 -9.56 5.54 27.23
C GLY A 269 -9.39 5.87 28.72
N THR A 270 -9.34 7.17 29.04
CA THR A 270 -9.58 7.64 30.42
C THR A 270 -11.06 7.55 30.76
N PRO A 271 -11.45 7.51 32.04
CA PRO A 271 -12.88 7.52 32.41
C PRO A 271 -13.68 8.66 31.78
N ALA A 272 -13.08 9.85 31.66
CA ALA A 272 -13.72 11.01 31.04
C ALA A 272 -13.89 10.82 29.52
N MET A 273 -12.89 10.29 28.81
CA MET A 273 -13.01 9.95 27.40
C MET A 273 -14.07 8.86 27.18
N ASP A 274 -14.11 7.83 28.03
CA ASP A 274 -15.11 6.77 27.92
C ASP A 274 -16.54 7.33 28.04
N GLN A 275 -16.78 8.30 28.92
CA GLN A 275 -18.07 9.00 29.01
C GLN A 275 -18.39 9.79 27.73
N ALA A 276 -17.41 10.49 27.14
CA ALA A 276 -17.59 11.19 25.88
C ALA A 276 -17.87 10.21 24.72
N VAL A 277 -17.13 9.12 24.62
CA VAL A 277 -17.36 8.05 23.63
C VAL A 277 -18.78 7.49 23.78
N LYS A 278 -19.24 7.22 25.02
CA LYS A 278 -20.60 6.75 25.26
C LYS A 278 -21.65 7.72 24.73
N ARG A 279 -21.47 9.04 24.96
CA ARG A 279 -22.39 10.07 24.43
C ARG A 279 -22.44 10.08 22.89
N VAL A 280 -21.29 9.91 22.25
CA VAL A 280 -21.18 9.90 20.78
C VAL A 280 -21.82 8.65 20.18
N VAL A 281 -21.57 7.49 20.76
CA VAL A 281 -22.17 6.20 20.34
C VAL A 281 -23.69 6.23 20.49
N THR A 282 -24.22 6.82 21.59
CA THR A 282 -25.66 6.95 21.80
C THR A 282 -26.32 7.85 20.73
N LYS A 283 -25.56 8.73 20.07
CA LYS A 283 -26.03 9.52 18.91
C LYS A 283 -25.95 8.77 17.57
N GLY A 284 -25.59 7.49 17.61
CA GLY A 284 -25.46 6.64 16.40
C GLY A 284 -24.18 6.88 15.61
N ILE A 285 -23.16 7.54 16.17
CA ILE A 285 -21.86 7.72 15.53
C ILE A 285 -20.97 6.53 15.84
N PRO A 286 -20.51 5.75 14.84
CA PRO A 286 -19.62 4.63 15.04
C PRO A 286 -18.27 5.07 15.61
N VAL A 287 -17.77 4.31 16.59
CA VAL A 287 -16.47 4.56 17.22
C VAL A 287 -15.63 3.29 17.20
N VAL A 288 -14.45 3.40 16.61
CA VAL A 288 -13.45 2.32 16.56
C VAL A 288 -12.39 2.56 17.61
N MET A 289 -12.17 1.57 18.46
CA MET A 289 -11.10 1.58 19.46
C MET A 289 -9.85 0.97 18.88
N THR A 290 -8.74 1.69 18.94
CA THR A 290 -7.42 1.28 18.47
C THR A 290 -6.35 1.50 19.54
N ASN A 291 -5.15 1.08 19.26
CA ASN A 291 -3.99 1.16 20.14
C ASN A 291 -3.03 2.27 19.67
N ARG A 292 -2.76 3.25 20.50
CA ARG A 292 -1.79 4.33 20.23
C ARG A 292 -0.34 3.85 20.17
N GLY A 293 -0.04 2.70 20.77
CA GLY A 293 1.30 2.12 20.79
C GLY A 293 1.71 1.45 19.47
N GLY A 294 0.74 1.22 18.59
CA GLY A 294 0.97 0.76 17.21
C GLY A 294 1.30 -0.74 17.06
N MET A 295 1.39 -1.52 18.11
CA MET A 295 1.65 -2.97 18.07
C MET A 295 0.63 -3.74 18.91
N GLY A 296 0.36 -4.98 18.51
CA GLY A 296 -0.59 -5.86 19.17
C GLY A 296 -2.05 -5.54 18.84
N ARG A 297 -2.91 -6.50 19.13
CA ARG A 297 -4.36 -6.40 18.94
C ARG A 297 -5.02 -5.72 20.13
N VAL A 298 -5.95 -4.81 19.89
CA VAL A 298 -6.85 -4.32 20.94
C VAL A 298 -7.80 -5.44 21.34
N ILE A 299 -8.16 -5.48 22.60
CA ILE A 299 -9.04 -6.49 23.17
C ILE A 299 -10.23 -5.84 23.86
N ASP A 300 -11.40 -6.46 23.75
CA ASP A 300 -12.57 -6.05 24.50
C ASP A 300 -12.39 -6.45 25.97
N THR A 301 -11.91 -5.53 26.77
CA THR A 301 -11.77 -5.73 28.23
C THR A 301 -13.06 -5.52 28.99
N ARG A 302 -14.16 -5.17 28.30
CA ARG A 302 -15.47 -4.83 28.88
C ARG A 302 -16.59 -5.66 28.25
N ALA A 303 -16.26 -6.88 27.84
CA ALA A 303 -17.22 -7.82 27.29
C ALA A 303 -18.39 -8.00 28.28
N GLY A 304 -19.63 -7.76 27.82
CA GLY A 304 -20.84 -7.77 28.62
C GLY A 304 -21.39 -6.38 28.99
N GLU A 305 -20.68 -5.29 28.74
CA GLU A 305 -21.28 -3.97 28.71
C GLU A 305 -21.97 -3.74 27.34
N GLU A 306 -23.25 -3.35 27.36
CA GLU A 306 -23.98 -3.00 26.14
C GLU A 306 -23.40 -1.70 25.51
N ARG A 307 -22.31 -1.84 24.79
CA ARG A 307 -21.69 -0.72 24.05
C ARG A 307 -21.40 -1.18 22.63
N PRO A 308 -22.01 -0.61 21.61
CA PRO A 308 -21.72 -0.97 20.22
C PRO A 308 -20.40 -0.29 19.75
N LEU A 309 -19.29 -0.52 20.47
CA LEU A 309 -17.95 -0.16 20.05
C LEU A 309 -17.42 -1.15 19.04
N ILE A 310 -16.59 -0.66 18.14
CA ILE A 310 -15.89 -1.47 17.15
C ILE A 310 -14.42 -1.60 17.60
N TRP A 311 -13.91 -2.82 17.60
CA TRP A 311 -12.53 -3.11 17.97
C TRP A 311 -11.68 -3.21 16.70
N GLY A 312 -10.67 -2.32 16.59
CA GLY A 312 -9.87 -2.13 15.39
C GLY A 312 -8.79 -3.19 15.14
N ASP A 313 -8.86 -4.34 15.85
CA ASP A 313 -7.87 -5.42 15.77
C ASP A 313 -6.44 -4.89 15.98
N ASN A 314 -5.50 -5.19 15.09
CA ASN A 314 -4.12 -4.70 15.13
C ASN A 314 -3.86 -3.51 14.17
N LEU A 315 -4.91 -2.89 13.64
CA LEU A 315 -4.75 -1.74 12.76
C LEU A 315 -4.23 -0.52 13.53
N THR A 316 -3.32 0.23 12.90
CA THR A 316 -2.97 1.56 13.40
C THR A 316 -4.18 2.49 13.33
N PRO A 317 -4.24 3.55 14.14
CA PRO A 317 -5.35 4.51 14.08
C PRO A 317 -5.58 5.08 12.68
N SER A 318 -4.53 5.39 11.92
CA SER A 318 -4.62 5.89 10.55
C SER A 318 -5.27 4.87 9.60
N LYS A 319 -4.90 3.60 9.70
CA LYS A 319 -5.50 2.52 8.87
C LYS A 319 -6.92 2.19 9.31
N ALA A 320 -7.20 2.15 10.60
CA ALA A 320 -8.55 1.99 11.10
C ALA A 320 -9.49 3.11 10.60
N ARG A 321 -8.98 4.35 10.54
CA ARG A 321 -9.69 5.49 9.93
C ARG A 321 -10.04 5.21 8.48
N ILE A 322 -9.10 4.73 7.68
CA ILE A 322 -9.32 4.41 6.26
C ILE A 322 -10.40 3.32 6.10
N LEU A 323 -10.29 2.24 6.87
CA LEU A 323 -11.26 1.16 6.81
C LEU A 323 -12.65 1.64 7.24
N LEU A 324 -12.75 2.47 8.29
CA LEU A 324 -14.03 3.02 8.74
C LEU A 324 -14.64 3.94 7.69
N MET A 325 -13.86 4.83 7.06
CA MET A 325 -14.36 5.69 5.96
C MET A 325 -14.97 4.86 4.83
N LEU A 326 -14.31 3.77 4.42
CA LEU A 326 -14.80 2.89 3.37
C LEU A 326 -16.04 2.10 3.84
N ALA A 327 -16.02 1.55 5.04
CA ALA A 327 -17.13 0.79 5.60
C ALA A 327 -18.40 1.63 5.73
N LEU A 328 -18.28 2.89 6.13
CA LEU A 328 -19.40 3.82 6.27
C LEU A 328 -20.07 4.20 4.93
N THR A 329 -19.46 3.85 3.79
CA THR A 329 -20.15 3.95 2.48
C THR A 329 -21.18 2.83 2.27
N THR A 330 -21.13 1.78 3.10
CA THR A 330 -21.98 0.58 2.94
C THR A 330 -22.90 0.33 4.12
N THR A 331 -22.44 0.57 5.35
CA THR A 331 -23.20 0.28 6.57
C THR A 331 -22.84 1.20 7.71
N ARG A 332 -23.78 1.37 8.65
CA ARG A 332 -23.55 2.02 9.96
C ARG A 332 -23.88 1.04 11.12
N ASP A 333 -24.29 -0.18 10.80
CA ASP A 333 -24.57 -1.21 11.81
C ASP A 333 -23.29 -1.64 12.52
N PRO A 334 -23.22 -1.52 13.86
CA PRO A 334 -21.99 -1.81 14.60
C PRO A 334 -21.52 -3.26 14.47
N ALA A 335 -22.44 -4.22 14.40
CA ALA A 335 -22.08 -5.63 14.27
C ALA A 335 -21.51 -5.94 12.88
N GLU A 336 -22.05 -5.30 11.84
CA GLU A 336 -21.51 -5.38 10.48
C GLU A 336 -20.15 -4.70 10.39
N LEU A 337 -19.99 -3.52 10.99
CA LEU A 337 -18.72 -2.82 11.08
C LEU A 337 -17.67 -3.68 11.80
N GLN A 338 -18.02 -4.34 12.91
CA GLN A 338 -17.10 -5.23 13.61
C GLN A 338 -16.64 -6.39 12.71
N ARG A 339 -17.55 -7.04 11.97
CA ARG A 339 -17.18 -8.09 10.99
C ARG A 339 -16.22 -7.56 9.90
N ILE A 340 -16.40 -6.33 9.44
CA ILE A 340 -15.50 -5.67 8.49
C ILE A 340 -14.10 -5.54 9.09
N PHE A 341 -13.98 -5.08 10.33
CA PHE A 341 -12.69 -4.94 11.02
C PHE A 341 -12.00 -6.27 11.33
N GLU A 342 -12.75 -7.35 11.50
CA GLU A 342 -12.21 -8.71 11.66
C GLU A 342 -11.71 -9.30 10.33
N LYS A 343 -12.25 -8.87 9.21
CA LYS A 343 -11.96 -9.43 7.89
C LYS A 343 -10.81 -8.74 7.18
N TYR A 344 -10.67 -7.43 7.32
CA TYR A 344 -9.73 -6.58 6.56
C TYR A 344 -8.65 -5.91 7.45
#